data_fbc9d7850511a67100152dcb8fa467d1
#
_entry.id   fbc9d7850511a67100152dcb8fa467d1
#
_cell.length_a   1.000
_cell.length_b   1.000
_cell.length_c   1.000
_cell.angle_alpha   90.00
_cell.angle_beta   90.00
_cell.angle_gamma   90.00
#
_symmetry.space_group_name_H-M   'P 1'
#
loop_
_entity.id
_entity.type
_entity.pdbx_description
1 polymer ?
#
loop_
_entity_poly.entity_id
_entity_poly.type
_entity_poly.pdbx_seq_one_letter_code
_entity_poly.pdbx_strand_id
1 'polypeptide(L)'
;PTQRPFDLFHPERKNRVKLYVKRVFITDDCEGLVPEYLRFLRGVIDCEDLPLNVSRELLQRNPVLQKISSAVTKRVLSELSKKAEKEPEEYAKFWDAFGPVMKEGLYADGTEHKETLLSLVRFKTTESDKLVSLKDYAERMKEGQEAIYYIIGESPEALLNSPHLEGFKAKGVEVLLLSDPIDDFWLQAMFEGYEGKPFKSITRGAADLDAVKGGADERPEDGKKDEEAKQDAGAEIAPLIASLKLALGDTVKDVRESKRLTDSPVCLIADEGDMDINLERLLRQHKQLEQATPRVLEINAKHAVIKTLAKRVKAGETGQELEDAAYLLLDQARIMEGEAVPDPKAFARRLALAMERGLAG
;
A
#
# COMPACT_ATOMS: atom_id res chain seq x y z
N PRO A 1 -14.25 -24.56 2.01
CA PRO A 1 -14.42 -24.26 3.45
C PRO A 1 -15.10 -22.90 3.62
N THR A 2 -15.84 -22.75 4.73
CA THR A 2 -16.54 -21.50 5.08
C THR A 2 -15.77 -20.67 6.12
N GLN A 3 -14.74 -21.25 6.72
CA GLN A 3 -13.91 -20.60 7.73
C GLN A 3 -12.43 -20.77 7.38
N ARG A 4 -11.64 -19.78 7.71
CA ARG A 4 -10.19 -19.80 7.55
C ARG A 4 -9.58 -20.92 8.39
N PRO A 5 -8.86 -21.90 7.79
CA PRO A 5 -8.15 -22.92 8.55
C PRO A 5 -7.04 -22.29 9.39
N PHE A 6 -6.82 -22.80 10.59
CA PHE A 6 -5.80 -22.31 11.51
C PHE A 6 -4.37 -22.39 10.91
N ASP A 7 -4.12 -23.41 10.10
CA ASP A 7 -2.82 -23.69 9.48
C ASP A 7 -2.65 -23.08 8.06
N LEU A 8 -3.55 -22.17 7.63
CA LEU A 8 -3.55 -21.64 6.28
C LEU A 8 -2.23 -20.96 5.89
N PHE A 9 -1.56 -20.33 6.85
CA PHE A 9 -0.26 -19.64 6.67
C PHE A 9 0.91 -20.39 7.30
N HIS A 10 0.71 -21.63 7.75
CA HIS A 10 1.80 -22.43 8.32
C HIS A 10 2.77 -22.89 7.22
N PRO A 11 4.09 -22.79 7.41
CA PRO A 11 5.09 -23.19 6.39
C PRO A 11 5.01 -24.69 6.02
N GLU A 12 4.71 -25.55 6.99
CA GLU A 12 4.65 -27.02 6.81
C GLU A 12 3.22 -27.52 6.50
N ARG A 13 2.36 -26.65 5.99
CA ARG A 13 0.97 -27.02 5.67
C ARG A 13 0.90 -28.07 4.57
N LYS A 14 -0.04 -29.00 4.70
CA LYS A 14 -0.34 -30.01 3.70
C LYS A 14 -1.50 -29.59 2.80
N ASN A 15 -1.44 -29.98 1.52
CA ASN A 15 -2.60 -29.94 0.65
C ASN A 15 -3.70 -30.82 1.23
N ARG A 16 -4.95 -30.37 1.13
CA ARG A 16 -6.10 -31.10 1.71
C ARG A 16 -7.00 -31.71 0.64
N VAL A 17 -6.50 -31.82 -0.58
CA VAL A 17 -7.13 -32.52 -1.69
C VAL A 17 -6.50 -33.90 -1.79
N LYS A 18 -7.31 -34.93 -1.56
CA LYS A 18 -6.89 -36.33 -1.60
C LYS A 18 -6.89 -36.85 -3.03
N LEU A 19 -5.82 -37.54 -3.42
CA LEU A 19 -5.70 -38.17 -4.72
C LEU A 19 -6.00 -39.66 -4.59
N TYR A 20 -6.90 -40.13 -5.42
CA TYR A 20 -7.21 -41.56 -5.63
C TYR A 20 -6.91 -41.93 -7.08
N VAL A 21 -6.52 -43.16 -7.30
CA VAL A 21 -6.35 -43.76 -8.62
C VAL A 21 -7.18 -45.05 -8.65
N LYS A 22 -8.16 -45.12 -9.54
CA LYS A 22 -9.07 -46.26 -9.63
C LYS A 22 -9.67 -46.64 -8.27
N ARG A 23 -10.11 -45.61 -7.52
CA ARG A 23 -10.68 -45.72 -6.16
C ARG A 23 -9.72 -46.18 -5.06
N VAL A 24 -8.41 -46.30 -5.37
CA VAL A 24 -7.36 -46.61 -4.38
C VAL A 24 -6.74 -45.26 -3.90
N PHE A 25 -6.69 -45.10 -2.58
CA PHE A 25 -6.03 -43.92 -1.99
C PHE A 25 -4.53 -43.90 -2.29
N ILE A 26 -4.03 -42.82 -2.82
CA ILE A 26 -2.61 -42.62 -3.14
C ILE A 26 -1.94 -41.68 -2.15
N THR A 27 -2.49 -40.48 -1.97
CA THR A 27 -1.91 -39.46 -1.08
C THR A 27 -2.94 -38.39 -0.70
N ASP A 28 -2.76 -37.79 0.45
CA ASP A 28 -3.48 -36.60 0.90
C ASP A 28 -2.61 -35.30 0.79
N ASP A 29 -1.41 -35.42 0.22
CA ASP A 29 -0.44 -34.36 0.05
C ASP A 29 0.21 -34.52 -1.33
N CYS A 30 -0.54 -34.16 -2.37
CA CYS A 30 -0.07 -34.19 -3.75
C CYS A 30 0.34 -32.78 -4.18
N GLU A 31 1.66 -32.53 -4.16
CA GLU A 31 2.21 -31.28 -4.66
C GLU A 31 1.86 -31.06 -6.15
N GLY A 32 1.52 -29.83 -6.51
CA GLY A 32 1.16 -29.47 -7.88
C GLY A 32 -0.25 -29.84 -8.31
N LEU A 33 -1.03 -30.55 -7.46
CA LEU A 33 -2.42 -30.89 -7.77
C LEU A 33 -3.35 -29.67 -7.71
N VAL A 34 -3.05 -28.73 -6.82
CA VAL A 34 -3.73 -27.46 -6.68
C VAL A 34 -2.67 -26.38 -6.47
N PRO A 35 -2.77 -25.21 -7.12
CA PRO A 35 -1.86 -24.09 -6.88
C PRO A 35 -1.86 -23.65 -5.41
N GLU A 36 -0.75 -23.12 -4.93
CA GLU A 36 -0.62 -22.70 -3.53
C GLU A 36 -1.64 -21.66 -3.12
N TYR A 37 -2.01 -20.75 -3.98
CA TYR A 37 -3.04 -19.73 -3.72
C TYR A 37 -4.46 -20.30 -3.62
N LEU A 38 -4.68 -21.57 -3.97
CA LEU A 38 -5.93 -22.31 -3.77
C LEU A 38 -5.82 -23.39 -2.68
N ARG A 39 -4.79 -23.37 -1.85
CA ARG A 39 -4.53 -24.40 -0.80
C ARG A 39 -5.61 -24.52 0.27
N PHE A 40 -6.56 -23.60 0.32
CA PHE A 40 -7.75 -23.72 1.15
C PHE A 40 -8.76 -24.76 0.64
N LEU A 41 -8.60 -25.25 -0.58
CA LEU A 41 -9.49 -26.26 -1.15
C LEU A 41 -9.40 -27.58 -0.39
N ARG A 42 -10.53 -28.24 -0.29
CA ARG A 42 -10.66 -29.58 0.27
C ARG A 42 -11.50 -30.43 -0.67
N GLY A 43 -11.11 -31.67 -0.85
CA GLY A 43 -11.88 -32.55 -1.71
C GLY A 43 -11.15 -33.85 -2.02
N VAL A 44 -11.68 -34.54 -3.02
CA VAL A 44 -11.17 -35.81 -3.53
C VAL A 44 -11.09 -35.73 -5.04
N ILE A 45 -9.99 -36.16 -5.60
CA ILE A 45 -9.80 -36.38 -7.02
C ILE A 45 -9.56 -37.87 -7.22
N ASP A 46 -10.34 -38.52 -8.07
CA ASP A 46 -10.12 -39.92 -8.50
C ASP A 46 -9.81 -39.91 -9.99
N CYS A 47 -8.67 -40.48 -10.37
CA CYS A 47 -8.18 -40.51 -11.74
C CYS A 47 -7.93 -41.94 -12.17
N GLU A 48 -8.57 -42.37 -13.28
CA GLU A 48 -8.41 -43.72 -13.82
C GLU A 48 -7.18 -43.88 -14.72
N ASP A 49 -6.66 -42.75 -15.26
CA ASP A 49 -5.58 -42.75 -16.24
C ASP A 49 -4.18 -42.78 -15.62
N LEU A 50 -4.08 -42.66 -14.29
CA LEU A 50 -2.82 -42.79 -13.58
C LEU A 50 -2.48 -44.24 -13.24
N PRO A 51 -1.20 -44.65 -13.31
CA PRO A 51 -0.80 -45.97 -12.85
C PRO A 51 -0.79 -46.03 -11.32
N LEU A 52 -1.20 -47.19 -10.76
CA LEU A 52 -1.29 -47.40 -9.30
C LEU A 52 0.07 -47.38 -8.57
N ASN A 53 1.17 -47.56 -9.27
CA ASN A 53 2.53 -47.63 -8.71
C ASN A 53 3.29 -46.28 -8.84
N VAL A 54 2.58 -45.17 -8.84
CA VAL A 54 3.18 -43.86 -9.01
C VAL A 54 3.87 -43.43 -7.71
N SER A 55 5.17 -43.13 -7.78
CA SER A 55 5.89 -42.46 -6.68
C SER A 55 5.58 -40.94 -6.61
N ARG A 56 5.80 -40.33 -5.45
CA ARG A 56 5.60 -38.88 -5.27
C ARG A 56 6.36 -38.05 -6.32
N GLU A 57 7.60 -38.39 -6.64
CA GLU A 57 8.41 -37.71 -7.64
C GLU A 57 7.86 -37.82 -9.06
N LEU A 58 7.29 -38.95 -9.41
CA LEU A 58 6.64 -39.18 -10.70
C LEU A 58 5.31 -38.43 -10.82
N LEU A 59 4.62 -38.19 -9.70
CA LEU A 59 3.39 -37.41 -9.69
C LEU A 59 3.65 -35.92 -10.06
N GLN A 60 4.69 -35.32 -9.54
CA GLN A 60 4.99 -33.87 -9.77
C GLN A 60 5.22 -33.53 -11.24
N ARG A 61 5.74 -34.46 -12.04
CA ARG A 61 6.04 -34.25 -13.48
C ARG A 61 5.05 -34.92 -14.41
N ASN A 62 3.93 -35.41 -13.89
CA ASN A 62 2.97 -36.16 -14.69
C ASN A 62 2.05 -35.24 -15.49
N PRO A 63 2.01 -35.33 -16.85
CA PRO A 63 1.17 -34.48 -17.70
C PRO A 63 -0.33 -34.63 -17.41
N VAL A 64 -0.79 -35.80 -16.94
CA VAL A 64 -2.20 -36.01 -16.56
C VAL A 64 -2.53 -35.17 -15.33
N LEU A 65 -1.66 -35.15 -14.31
CA LEU A 65 -1.85 -34.31 -13.12
C LEU A 65 -1.81 -32.82 -13.44
N GLN A 66 -0.94 -32.38 -14.32
CA GLN A 66 -0.91 -30.99 -14.78
C GLN A 66 -2.23 -30.59 -15.45
N LYS A 67 -2.79 -31.44 -16.31
CA LYS A 67 -4.12 -31.23 -16.91
C LYS A 67 -5.23 -31.16 -15.87
N ILE A 68 -5.20 -32.06 -14.87
CA ILE A 68 -6.18 -32.06 -13.78
C ILE A 68 -6.05 -30.76 -12.97
N SER A 69 -4.84 -30.35 -12.60
CA SER A 69 -4.57 -29.13 -11.86
C SER A 69 -5.10 -27.89 -12.61
N SER A 70 -4.78 -27.75 -13.89
CA SER A 70 -5.28 -26.66 -14.73
C SER A 70 -6.82 -26.66 -14.82
N ALA A 71 -7.44 -27.82 -15.03
CA ALA A 71 -8.89 -27.95 -15.11
C ALA A 71 -9.59 -27.59 -13.78
N VAL A 72 -9.06 -28.07 -12.65
CA VAL A 72 -9.58 -27.75 -11.31
C VAL A 72 -9.43 -26.28 -11.02
N THR A 73 -8.25 -25.71 -11.27
CA THR A 73 -7.98 -24.28 -11.08
C THR A 73 -8.95 -23.42 -11.87
N LYS A 74 -9.08 -23.68 -13.18
CA LYS A 74 -10.00 -22.95 -14.05
C LYS A 74 -11.45 -23.07 -13.57
N ARG A 75 -11.87 -24.26 -13.13
CA ARG A 75 -13.24 -24.47 -12.62
C ARG A 75 -13.47 -23.70 -11.33
N VAL A 76 -12.55 -23.74 -10.38
CA VAL A 76 -12.66 -23.03 -9.10
C VAL A 76 -12.71 -21.52 -9.32
N LEU A 77 -11.81 -20.97 -10.12
CA LEU A 77 -11.80 -19.54 -10.43
C LEU A 77 -13.10 -19.10 -11.13
N SER A 78 -13.61 -19.90 -12.08
CA SER A 78 -14.90 -19.64 -12.73
C SER A 78 -16.07 -19.62 -11.74
N GLU A 79 -16.12 -20.54 -10.78
CA GLU A 79 -17.17 -20.57 -9.76
C GLU A 79 -17.04 -19.38 -8.78
N LEU A 80 -15.82 -18.99 -8.44
CA LEU A 80 -15.56 -17.78 -7.63
C LEU A 80 -15.99 -16.51 -8.37
N SER A 81 -15.72 -16.41 -9.68
CA SER A 81 -16.18 -15.27 -10.51
C SER A 81 -17.71 -15.17 -10.51
N LYS A 82 -18.40 -16.31 -10.73
CA LYS A 82 -19.87 -16.33 -10.66
C LYS A 82 -20.39 -15.93 -9.29
N LYS A 83 -19.74 -16.39 -8.22
CA LYS A 83 -20.11 -16.03 -6.85
C LYS A 83 -19.90 -14.55 -6.59
N ALA A 84 -18.79 -13.99 -7.07
CA ALA A 84 -18.49 -12.55 -6.94
C ALA A 84 -19.54 -11.66 -7.63
N GLU A 85 -20.07 -12.11 -8.79
CA GLU A 85 -21.09 -11.38 -9.54
C GLU A 85 -22.50 -11.55 -8.96
N LYS A 86 -22.88 -12.79 -8.60
CA LYS A 86 -24.26 -13.12 -8.24
C LYS A 86 -24.54 -13.01 -6.75
N GLU A 87 -23.54 -13.20 -5.91
CA GLU A 87 -23.63 -13.28 -4.46
C GLU A 87 -22.52 -12.43 -3.80
N PRO A 88 -22.47 -11.09 -4.05
CA PRO A 88 -21.34 -10.26 -3.64
C PRO A 88 -21.12 -10.25 -2.12
N GLU A 89 -22.17 -10.32 -1.31
CA GLU A 89 -22.05 -10.38 0.16
C GLU A 89 -21.44 -11.70 0.65
N GLU A 90 -21.83 -12.82 0.04
CA GLU A 90 -21.25 -14.12 0.35
C GLU A 90 -19.81 -14.24 -0.18
N TYR A 91 -19.53 -13.56 -1.31
CA TYR A 91 -18.16 -13.47 -1.82
C TYR A 91 -17.28 -12.61 -0.91
N ALA A 92 -17.80 -11.53 -0.34
CA ALA A 92 -17.08 -10.71 0.64
C ALA A 92 -16.65 -11.53 1.87
N LYS A 93 -17.54 -12.36 2.42
CA LYS A 93 -17.20 -13.29 3.52
C LYS A 93 -16.13 -14.30 3.14
N PHE A 94 -16.19 -14.81 1.90
CA PHE A 94 -15.14 -15.68 1.37
C PHE A 94 -13.81 -14.93 1.26
N TRP A 95 -13.85 -13.69 0.74
CA TRP A 95 -12.68 -12.87 0.56
C TRP A 95 -11.98 -12.52 1.88
N ASP A 96 -12.74 -12.18 2.91
CA ASP A 96 -12.21 -11.91 4.26
C ASP A 96 -11.45 -13.12 4.83
N ALA A 97 -11.88 -14.33 4.50
CA ALA A 97 -11.24 -15.55 4.98
C ALA A 97 -10.03 -15.99 4.13
N PHE A 98 -10.07 -15.80 2.81
CA PHE A 98 -9.12 -16.40 1.87
C PHE A 98 -8.45 -15.40 0.91
N GLY A 99 -8.83 -14.13 0.93
CA GLY A 99 -8.29 -13.09 0.07
C GLY A 99 -6.75 -13.00 0.10
N PRO A 100 -6.12 -12.93 1.28
CA PRO A 100 -4.66 -12.86 1.38
C PRO A 100 -3.95 -14.04 0.69
N VAL A 101 -4.53 -15.26 0.78
CA VAL A 101 -3.98 -16.44 0.09
C VAL A 101 -4.19 -16.37 -1.41
N MET A 102 -5.34 -15.87 -1.86
CA MET A 102 -5.61 -15.72 -3.29
C MET A 102 -4.72 -14.66 -3.94
N LYS A 103 -4.35 -13.60 -3.22
CA LYS A 103 -3.41 -12.58 -3.68
C LYS A 103 -2.00 -13.14 -3.95
N GLU A 104 -1.60 -14.23 -3.29
CA GLU A 104 -0.33 -14.91 -3.59
C GLU A 104 -0.27 -15.37 -5.06
N GLY A 105 -1.41 -15.70 -5.67
CA GLY A 105 -1.50 -16.06 -7.08
C GLY A 105 -1.12 -14.92 -8.04
N LEU A 106 -1.23 -13.66 -7.62
CA LEU A 106 -0.80 -12.50 -8.40
C LEU A 106 0.73 -12.37 -8.44
N TYR A 107 1.40 -12.88 -7.42
CA TYR A 107 2.85 -12.86 -7.29
C TYR A 107 3.52 -14.09 -7.90
N ALA A 108 2.82 -15.23 -7.97
CA ALA A 108 3.38 -16.48 -8.46
C ALA A 108 3.81 -16.39 -9.93
N ASP A 109 5.06 -16.73 -10.22
CA ASP A 109 5.60 -16.77 -11.57
C ASP A 109 4.80 -17.71 -12.47
N GLY A 110 4.51 -17.26 -13.71
CA GLY A 110 3.85 -18.06 -14.73
C GLY A 110 2.37 -18.34 -14.49
N THR A 111 1.67 -17.53 -13.71
CA THR A 111 0.23 -17.70 -13.47
C THR A 111 -0.58 -17.40 -14.73
N GLU A 112 -1.10 -18.43 -15.38
CA GLU A 112 -1.99 -18.34 -16.55
C GLU A 112 -3.32 -17.61 -16.24
N HIS A 113 -3.62 -17.37 -14.95
CA HIS A 113 -4.91 -16.87 -14.48
C HIS A 113 -4.82 -15.47 -13.87
N LYS A 114 -3.75 -14.71 -14.16
CA LYS A 114 -3.50 -13.38 -13.60
C LYS A 114 -4.69 -12.42 -13.78
N GLU A 115 -5.22 -12.31 -15.00
CA GLU A 115 -6.37 -11.46 -15.28
C GLU A 115 -7.62 -11.87 -14.50
N THR A 116 -7.88 -13.19 -14.42
CA THR A 116 -9.01 -13.71 -13.64
C THR A 116 -8.82 -13.41 -12.16
N LEU A 117 -7.61 -13.57 -11.62
CA LEU A 117 -7.30 -13.24 -10.23
C LEU A 117 -7.48 -11.73 -9.97
N LEU A 118 -7.02 -10.86 -10.87
CA LEU A 118 -7.24 -9.40 -10.78
C LEU A 118 -8.73 -9.02 -10.78
N SER A 119 -9.58 -9.76 -11.49
CA SER A 119 -11.03 -9.55 -11.45
C SER A 119 -11.67 -9.99 -10.13
N LEU A 120 -11.03 -10.91 -9.43
CA LEU A 120 -11.51 -11.50 -8.17
C LEU A 120 -11.08 -10.74 -6.92
N VAL A 121 -9.96 -9.99 -6.96
CA VAL A 121 -9.47 -9.23 -5.80
C VAL A 121 -10.49 -8.21 -5.32
N ARG A 122 -10.51 -7.99 -4.02
CA ARG A 122 -11.35 -7.01 -3.35
C ARG A 122 -10.53 -6.22 -2.35
N PHE A 123 -10.80 -4.93 -2.25
CA PHE A 123 -10.05 -4.00 -1.42
C PHE A 123 -11.00 -3.10 -0.63
N LYS A 124 -10.56 -2.66 0.56
CA LYS A 124 -11.10 -1.48 1.20
C LYS A 124 -10.53 -0.23 0.53
N THR A 125 -11.30 0.85 0.52
CA THR A 125 -10.92 2.11 -0.11
C THR A 125 -11.29 3.31 0.76
N THR A 126 -10.83 4.49 0.39
CA THR A 126 -11.20 5.75 1.08
C THR A 126 -12.65 6.18 0.84
N GLU A 127 -13.30 5.67 -0.20
CA GLU A 127 -14.63 6.12 -0.64
C GLU A 127 -15.75 5.11 -0.31
N SER A 128 -15.40 3.91 0.18
CA SER A 128 -16.39 2.85 0.40
C SER A 128 -16.11 2.04 1.67
N ASP A 129 -17.15 1.86 2.49
CA ASP A 129 -17.12 0.95 3.63
C ASP A 129 -17.21 -0.53 3.19
N LYS A 130 -17.63 -0.79 1.94
CA LYS A 130 -17.70 -2.12 1.36
C LYS A 130 -16.43 -2.44 0.58
N LEU A 131 -16.16 -3.72 0.43
CA LEU A 131 -15.08 -4.20 -0.44
C LEU A 131 -15.37 -3.86 -1.92
N VAL A 132 -14.38 -3.33 -2.59
CA VAL A 132 -14.42 -2.81 -3.96
C VAL A 132 -13.57 -3.68 -4.87
N SER A 133 -14.03 -3.97 -6.09
CA SER A 133 -13.21 -4.59 -7.12
C SER A 133 -12.34 -3.54 -7.85
N LEU A 134 -11.30 -4.01 -8.55
CA LEU A 134 -10.51 -3.10 -9.41
C LEU A 134 -11.35 -2.49 -10.54
N LYS A 135 -12.34 -3.24 -11.03
CA LYS A 135 -13.29 -2.73 -12.03
C LYS A 135 -14.11 -1.57 -11.47
N ASP A 136 -14.73 -1.75 -10.29
CA ASP A 136 -15.51 -0.69 -9.65
C ASP A 136 -14.66 0.56 -9.36
N TYR A 137 -13.40 0.36 -8.95
CA TYR A 137 -12.43 1.45 -8.78
C TYR A 137 -12.17 2.18 -10.10
N ALA A 138 -11.86 1.44 -11.17
CA ALA A 138 -11.56 2.01 -12.49
C ALA A 138 -12.73 2.81 -13.06
N GLU A 139 -13.97 2.34 -12.88
CA GLU A 139 -15.19 3.04 -13.29
C GLU A 139 -15.41 4.37 -12.53
N ARG A 140 -14.85 4.51 -11.32
CA ARG A 140 -14.96 5.73 -10.49
C ARG A 140 -13.75 6.66 -10.59
N MET A 141 -12.72 6.28 -11.35
CA MET A 141 -11.54 7.12 -11.56
C MET A 141 -11.94 8.50 -12.10
N LYS A 142 -11.27 9.53 -11.59
CA LYS A 142 -11.52 10.92 -12.01
C LYS A 142 -10.89 11.19 -13.39
N GLU A 143 -11.44 12.18 -14.08
CA GLU A 143 -10.84 12.69 -15.32
C GLU A 143 -9.43 13.22 -15.05
N GLY A 144 -8.45 12.81 -15.85
CA GLY A 144 -7.04 13.12 -15.65
C GLY A 144 -6.32 12.22 -14.63
N GLN A 145 -7.01 11.26 -14.00
CA GLN A 145 -6.37 10.26 -13.15
C GLN A 145 -5.71 9.17 -14.00
N GLU A 146 -4.39 9.03 -13.90
CA GLU A 146 -3.60 8.12 -14.74
C GLU A 146 -3.23 6.81 -14.04
N ALA A 147 -3.39 6.71 -12.72
CA ALA A 147 -2.98 5.57 -11.92
C ALA A 147 -4.04 5.12 -10.92
N ILE A 148 -3.95 3.85 -10.51
CA ILE A 148 -4.66 3.29 -9.36
C ILE A 148 -3.81 3.57 -8.14
N TYR A 149 -4.29 4.46 -7.27
CA TYR A 149 -3.57 4.86 -6.08
C TYR A 149 -3.80 3.90 -4.93
N TYR A 150 -2.76 3.62 -4.16
CA TYR A 150 -2.83 2.77 -2.98
C TYR A 150 -1.93 3.28 -1.85
N ILE A 151 -2.29 2.87 -0.63
CA ILE A 151 -1.46 2.99 0.57
C ILE A 151 -1.43 1.65 1.30
N ILE A 152 -0.26 1.27 1.83
CA ILE A 152 -0.06 0.02 2.58
C ILE A 152 0.25 0.35 4.04
N GLY A 153 -0.34 -0.42 4.97
CA GLY A 153 -0.05 -0.29 6.40
C GLY A 153 -0.72 -1.37 7.24
N GLU A 154 -0.72 -1.20 8.55
CA GLU A 154 -1.12 -2.25 9.50
C GLU A 154 -2.62 -2.55 9.48
N SER A 155 -3.44 -1.54 9.32
CA SER A 155 -4.90 -1.69 9.24
C SER A 155 -5.54 -0.59 8.43
N PRO A 156 -6.70 -0.84 7.79
CA PRO A 156 -7.43 0.18 7.04
C PRO A 156 -7.82 1.38 7.91
N GLU A 157 -8.15 1.16 9.18
CA GLU A 157 -8.53 2.21 10.13
C GLU A 157 -7.35 3.15 10.44
N ALA A 158 -6.14 2.60 10.60
CA ALA A 158 -4.93 3.41 10.79
C ALA A 158 -4.60 4.20 9.51
N LEU A 159 -4.72 3.56 8.34
CA LEU A 159 -4.46 4.18 7.04
C LEU A 159 -5.38 5.37 6.76
N LEU A 160 -6.66 5.32 7.16
CA LEU A 160 -7.61 6.42 6.96
C LEU A 160 -7.21 7.73 7.65
N ASN A 161 -6.35 7.66 8.67
CA ASN A 161 -5.82 8.80 9.40
C ASN A 161 -4.45 9.30 8.87
N SER A 162 -3.95 8.69 7.78
CA SER A 162 -2.66 9.06 7.21
C SER A 162 -2.69 10.44 6.54
N PRO A 163 -1.69 11.30 6.80
CA PRO A 163 -1.56 12.61 6.15
C PRO A 163 -1.39 12.49 4.62
N HIS A 164 -0.90 11.35 4.14
CA HIS A 164 -0.76 11.11 2.70
C HIS A 164 -2.08 11.13 1.94
N LEU A 165 -3.21 10.87 2.62
CA LEU A 165 -4.54 10.87 2.01
C LEU A 165 -5.17 12.26 1.86
N GLU A 166 -4.64 13.28 2.54
CA GLU A 166 -5.29 14.61 2.62
C GLU A 166 -5.58 15.19 1.23
N GLY A 167 -4.57 15.28 0.37
CA GLY A 167 -4.74 15.85 -0.98
C GLY A 167 -5.61 14.99 -1.89
N PHE A 168 -5.56 13.65 -1.74
CA PHE A 168 -6.42 12.74 -2.48
C PHE A 168 -7.88 12.91 -2.08
N LYS A 169 -8.16 12.97 -0.77
CA LYS A 169 -9.51 13.26 -0.24
C LYS A 169 -10.02 14.63 -0.69
N ALA A 170 -9.17 15.67 -0.64
CA ALA A 170 -9.54 17.02 -1.07
C ALA A 170 -9.94 17.08 -2.56
N LYS A 171 -9.35 16.22 -3.39
CA LYS A 171 -9.67 16.09 -4.83
C LYS A 171 -10.73 15.01 -5.12
N GLY A 172 -11.22 14.30 -4.11
CA GLY A 172 -12.16 13.19 -4.26
C GLY A 172 -11.57 12.02 -5.06
N VAL A 173 -10.27 11.80 -4.94
CA VAL A 173 -9.56 10.68 -5.56
C VAL A 173 -9.58 9.50 -4.62
N GLU A 174 -10.15 8.40 -5.07
CA GLU A 174 -10.20 7.15 -4.32
C GLU A 174 -8.81 6.52 -4.19
N VAL A 175 -8.49 5.98 -2.99
CA VAL A 175 -7.24 5.29 -2.71
C VAL A 175 -7.53 3.92 -2.12
N LEU A 176 -6.86 2.87 -2.62
CA LEU A 176 -6.93 1.51 -2.09
C LEU A 176 -6.20 1.45 -0.74
N LEU A 177 -6.84 0.86 0.26
CA LEU A 177 -6.29 0.64 1.60
C LEU A 177 -5.86 -0.81 1.73
N LEU A 178 -4.55 -1.05 1.68
CA LEU A 178 -3.95 -2.37 1.64
C LEU A 178 -3.34 -2.71 2.99
N SER A 179 -3.70 -3.85 3.55
CA SER A 179 -3.25 -4.24 4.89
C SER A 179 -2.80 -5.70 5.01
N ASP A 180 -2.77 -6.44 3.91
CA ASP A 180 -2.24 -7.79 3.92
C ASP A 180 -0.73 -7.77 3.68
N PRO A 181 0.08 -8.54 4.42
CA PRO A 181 1.54 -8.59 4.23
C PRO A 181 1.98 -8.96 2.80
N ILE A 182 1.13 -9.64 2.04
CA ILE A 182 1.40 -10.02 0.65
C ILE A 182 1.26 -8.84 -0.32
N ASP A 183 0.62 -7.74 0.09
CA ASP A 183 0.34 -6.60 -0.80
C ASP A 183 1.63 -5.92 -1.29
N ASP A 184 2.65 -5.84 -0.45
CA ASP A 184 3.97 -5.31 -0.83
C ASP A 184 4.65 -6.13 -1.95
N PHE A 185 4.34 -7.41 -2.06
CA PHE A 185 5.00 -8.31 -3.01
C PHE A 185 4.28 -8.38 -4.36
N TRP A 186 2.96 -8.59 -4.36
CA TRP A 186 2.24 -8.73 -5.62
C TRP A 186 2.19 -7.42 -6.42
N LEU A 187 2.15 -6.26 -5.76
CA LEU A 187 2.20 -4.97 -6.43
C LEU A 187 3.48 -4.76 -7.23
N GLN A 188 4.63 -5.25 -6.73
CA GLN A 188 5.89 -5.18 -7.45
C GLN A 188 5.91 -6.05 -8.72
N ALA A 189 5.10 -7.11 -8.77
CA ALA A 189 4.96 -7.96 -9.94
C ALA A 189 3.94 -7.41 -10.97
N MET A 190 3.20 -6.34 -10.63
CA MET A 190 2.15 -5.75 -11.48
C MET A 190 2.62 -4.54 -12.27
N PHE A 191 3.69 -4.66 -13.04
CA PHE A 191 4.25 -3.56 -13.85
C PHE A 191 3.27 -3.00 -14.89
N GLU A 192 2.40 -3.84 -15.44
CA GLU A 192 1.42 -3.47 -16.45
C GLU A 192 0.17 -2.81 -15.84
N GLY A 193 0.03 -2.89 -14.51
CA GLY A 193 -1.15 -2.38 -13.81
C GLY A 193 -2.42 -3.19 -14.09
N TYR A 194 -3.56 -2.51 -14.00
CA TYR A 194 -4.89 -3.03 -14.34
C TYR A 194 -5.50 -2.19 -15.44
N GLU A 195 -5.90 -2.82 -16.56
CA GLU A 195 -6.45 -2.13 -17.75
C GLU A 195 -5.57 -0.97 -18.24
N GLY A 196 -4.24 -1.14 -18.21
CA GLY A 196 -3.27 -0.13 -18.62
C GLY A 196 -3.08 1.01 -17.61
N LYS A 197 -3.68 0.95 -16.44
CA LYS A 197 -3.48 1.88 -15.34
C LYS A 197 -2.48 1.31 -14.33
N PRO A 198 -1.30 1.93 -14.14
CA PRO A 198 -0.31 1.45 -13.20
C PRO A 198 -0.81 1.60 -11.75
N PHE A 199 -0.33 0.73 -10.87
CA PHE A 199 -0.48 0.93 -9.43
C PHE A 199 0.57 1.90 -8.92
N LYS A 200 0.16 2.95 -8.19
CA LYS A 200 1.05 3.98 -7.66
C LYS A 200 0.85 4.17 -6.15
N SER A 201 1.93 3.98 -5.40
CA SER A 201 1.93 4.26 -3.96
C SER A 201 1.82 5.75 -3.69
N ILE A 202 0.96 6.14 -2.74
CA ILE A 202 0.85 7.53 -2.33
C ILE A 202 1.90 7.93 -1.28
N THR A 203 2.67 6.98 -0.76
CA THR A 203 3.79 7.22 0.18
C THR A 203 5.14 7.34 -0.52
N ARG A 204 5.16 7.23 -1.87
CA ARG A 204 6.39 7.29 -2.68
C ARG A 204 6.25 8.27 -3.84
N GLY A 205 7.32 9.01 -4.08
CA GLY A 205 7.41 9.97 -5.17
C GLY A 205 6.48 11.18 -5.04
N ALA A 206 6.37 11.98 -6.08
CA ALA A 206 5.47 13.11 -6.11
C ALA A 206 4.01 12.64 -6.28
N ALA A 207 3.10 13.25 -5.51
CA ALA A 207 1.67 13.11 -5.77
C ALA A 207 1.31 14.01 -6.96
N ASP A 208 1.09 13.39 -8.12
CA ASP A 208 0.67 14.13 -9.31
C ASP A 208 -0.87 14.28 -9.32
N LEU A 209 -1.34 15.17 -8.46
CA LEU A 209 -2.75 15.51 -8.34
C LEU A 209 -3.14 16.73 -9.19
N ASP A 210 -2.17 17.41 -9.81
CA ASP A 210 -2.42 18.65 -10.54
C ASP A 210 -3.23 18.39 -11.84
N ALA A 211 -3.04 17.22 -12.46
CA ALA A 211 -3.78 16.81 -13.68
C ALA A 211 -5.21 16.32 -13.39
N VAL A 212 -5.52 15.97 -12.14
CA VAL A 212 -6.82 15.39 -11.78
C VAL A 212 -7.86 16.48 -11.62
N LYS A 213 -8.92 16.42 -12.42
CA LYS A 213 -10.08 17.31 -12.34
C LYS A 213 -11.03 16.84 -11.22
N GLY A 214 -11.43 17.76 -10.35
CA GLY A 214 -12.38 17.52 -9.26
C GLY A 214 -11.91 18.08 -7.93
N GLY A 215 -12.82 18.24 -6.99
CA GLY A 215 -12.59 18.77 -5.65
C GLY A 215 -13.15 20.17 -5.45
N ALA A 216 -13.00 20.69 -4.23
CA ALA A 216 -13.55 21.99 -3.80
C ALA A 216 -12.95 23.22 -4.50
N ASP A 217 -11.97 23.02 -5.40
CA ASP A 217 -11.28 24.08 -6.15
C ASP A 217 -11.91 24.41 -7.51
N GLU A 218 -13.12 23.92 -7.82
CA GLU A 218 -13.89 24.43 -8.96
C GLU A 218 -14.45 25.84 -8.66
N ARG A 219 -13.55 26.81 -8.38
CA ARG A 219 -13.86 28.22 -8.58
C ARG A 219 -13.59 28.59 -10.03
N PRO A 220 -14.45 29.42 -10.69
CA PRO A 220 -14.24 29.85 -12.06
C PRO A 220 -12.84 30.44 -12.21
N GLU A 221 -12.15 30.04 -13.26
CA GLU A 221 -10.81 30.50 -13.62
C GLU A 221 -10.72 32.03 -13.72
N ASP A 222 -10.14 32.63 -12.68
CA ASP A 222 -9.41 33.90 -12.81
C ASP A 222 -7.90 33.56 -12.89
N GLY A 223 -7.52 32.89 -13.94
CA GLY A 223 -6.26 32.17 -14.13
C GLY A 223 -4.98 33.02 -14.23
N LYS A 224 -4.99 34.30 -13.81
CA LYS A 224 -3.78 35.13 -13.72
C LYS A 224 -3.40 35.54 -12.30
N LYS A 225 -4.34 35.53 -11.36
CA LYS A 225 -4.04 35.86 -9.96
C LYS A 225 -3.51 34.68 -9.16
N ASP A 226 -3.84 33.43 -9.56
CA ASP A 226 -3.40 32.25 -8.85
C ASP A 226 -1.96 31.82 -9.17
N GLU A 227 -1.45 32.11 -10.38
CA GLU A 227 -0.04 31.84 -10.71
C GLU A 227 0.92 32.79 -10.01
N GLU A 228 0.57 34.08 -9.90
CA GLU A 228 1.37 35.05 -9.14
C GLU A 228 1.36 34.77 -7.62
N ALA A 229 0.20 34.35 -7.07
CA ALA A 229 0.08 33.95 -5.67
C ALA A 229 0.83 32.65 -5.35
N LYS A 230 0.92 31.70 -6.28
CA LYS A 230 1.71 30.47 -6.14
C LYS A 230 3.22 30.73 -6.24
N GLN A 231 3.66 31.65 -7.10
CA GLN A 231 5.06 32.06 -7.21
C GLN A 231 5.53 32.86 -5.97
N ASP A 232 4.70 33.72 -5.43
CA ASP A 232 5.03 34.44 -4.20
C ASP A 232 5.09 33.56 -2.97
N ALA A 233 4.18 32.59 -2.84
CA ALA A 233 4.19 31.60 -1.74
C ALA A 233 5.42 30.69 -1.80
N GLY A 234 5.81 30.22 -2.99
CA GLY A 234 7.02 29.43 -3.20
C GLY A 234 8.31 30.20 -2.88
N ALA A 235 8.37 31.49 -3.23
CA ALA A 235 9.51 32.35 -2.91
C ALA A 235 9.65 32.61 -1.40
N GLU A 236 8.55 32.64 -0.65
CA GLU A 236 8.58 32.86 0.81
C GLU A 236 9.04 31.60 1.57
N ILE A 237 8.82 30.37 1.04
CA ILE A 237 9.12 29.15 1.73
C ILE A 237 10.51 28.56 1.41
N ALA A 238 11.09 28.94 0.27
CA ALA A 238 12.39 28.45 -0.17
C ALA A 238 13.54 28.66 0.88
N PRO A 239 13.63 29.83 1.57
CA PRO A 239 14.62 29.97 2.63
C PRO A 239 14.41 29.05 3.82
N LEU A 240 13.15 28.76 4.18
CA LEU A 240 12.84 27.79 5.25
C LEU A 240 13.25 26.38 4.83
N ILE A 241 12.94 25.95 3.62
CA ILE A 241 13.33 24.63 3.08
C ILE A 241 14.86 24.47 3.16
N ALA A 242 15.62 25.44 2.70
CA ALA A 242 17.07 25.43 2.78
C ALA A 242 17.59 25.34 4.22
N SER A 243 16.98 26.09 5.14
CA SER A 243 17.35 26.08 6.55
C SER A 243 17.01 24.77 7.24
N LEU A 244 15.83 24.18 6.97
CA LEU A 244 15.44 22.87 7.49
C LEU A 244 16.38 21.77 6.96
N LYS A 245 16.73 21.81 5.67
CA LYS A 245 17.65 20.86 5.06
C LYS A 245 19.05 20.95 5.70
N LEU A 246 19.53 22.15 5.97
CA LEU A 246 20.79 22.35 6.67
C LEU A 246 20.76 21.83 8.12
N ALA A 247 19.68 22.11 8.85
CA ALA A 247 19.50 21.68 10.23
C ALA A 247 19.37 20.16 10.39
N LEU A 248 18.68 19.51 9.47
CA LEU A 248 18.45 18.07 9.49
C LEU A 248 19.59 17.25 8.87
N GLY A 249 20.40 17.85 7.98
CA GLY A 249 21.55 17.22 7.34
C GLY A 249 21.20 15.84 6.73
N ASP A 250 22.02 14.86 7.01
CA ASP A 250 21.90 13.49 6.48
C ASP A 250 20.73 12.69 7.10
N THR A 251 19.99 13.25 8.06
CA THR A 251 18.83 12.57 8.67
C THR A 251 17.61 12.50 7.73
N VAL A 252 17.59 13.37 6.72
CA VAL A 252 16.62 13.35 5.63
C VAL A 252 17.35 13.38 4.28
N LYS A 253 16.73 12.78 3.25
CA LYS A 253 17.27 12.79 1.89
C LYS A 253 17.12 14.19 1.27
N ASP A 254 15.97 14.81 1.50
CA ASP A 254 15.64 16.15 1.04
C ASP A 254 14.51 16.76 1.87
N VAL A 255 14.30 18.07 1.72
CA VAL A 255 13.13 18.81 2.24
C VAL A 255 12.49 19.52 1.06
N ARG A 256 11.16 19.37 0.88
CA ARG A 256 10.44 20.01 -0.22
C ARG A 256 9.03 20.45 0.17
N GLU A 257 8.43 21.35 -0.62
CA GLU A 257 7.03 21.72 -0.49
C GLU A 257 6.13 20.55 -0.89
N SER A 258 5.10 20.29 -0.06
CA SER A 258 4.12 19.25 -0.30
C SER A 258 3.01 19.71 -1.23
N LYS A 259 2.63 18.84 -2.17
CA LYS A 259 1.43 19.01 -2.99
C LYS A 259 0.24 18.16 -2.48
N ARG A 260 0.49 17.30 -1.48
CA ARG A 260 -0.52 16.39 -0.92
C ARG A 260 -1.08 16.81 0.42
N LEU A 261 -0.36 17.64 1.18
CA LEU A 261 -0.79 18.06 2.51
C LEU A 261 -1.76 19.25 2.42
N THR A 262 -2.89 19.16 3.13
CA THR A 262 -3.87 20.23 3.26
C THR A 262 -4.04 20.69 4.70
N ASP A 263 -3.92 19.78 5.66
CA ASP A 263 -4.14 20.01 7.10
C ASP A 263 -2.86 19.78 7.92
N SER A 264 -2.16 18.68 7.72
CA SER A 264 -0.93 18.36 8.43
C SER A 264 0.24 19.29 8.05
N PRO A 265 1.15 19.61 8.99
CA PRO A 265 2.31 20.47 8.71
C PRO A 265 3.37 19.77 7.87
N VAL A 266 3.58 18.47 8.06
CA VAL A 266 4.65 17.67 7.43
C VAL A 266 4.23 16.21 7.22
N CYS A 267 4.89 15.55 6.28
CA CYS A 267 4.90 14.09 6.16
C CYS A 267 6.26 13.60 5.64
N LEU A 268 6.57 12.32 5.83
CA LEU A 268 7.73 11.66 5.23
C LEU A 268 7.30 10.85 4.03
N ILE A 269 8.08 10.89 2.96
CA ILE A 269 7.85 10.08 1.77
C ILE A 269 9.12 9.36 1.34
N ALA A 270 8.96 8.20 0.72
CA ALA A 270 10.05 7.57 -0.03
C ALA A 270 10.24 8.33 -1.36
N ASP A 271 11.48 8.50 -1.79
CA ASP A 271 11.75 9.04 -3.13
C ASP A 271 11.30 8.06 -4.22
N GLU A 272 11.14 8.52 -5.46
CA GLU A 272 10.58 7.72 -6.55
C GLU A 272 11.40 6.45 -6.84
N GLY A 273 12.73 6.53 -6.71
CA GLY A 273 13.65 5.41 -6.89
C GLY A 273 13.86 4.53 -5.66
N ASP A 274 13.31 4.90 -4.50
CA ASP A 274 13.51 4.18 -3.25
C ASP A 274 12.40 3.13 -3.03
N MET A 275 12.63 2.22 -2.07
CA MET A 275 11.57 1.31 -1.62
C MET A 275 10.44 2.09 -0.96
N ASP A 276 9.22 1.54 -1.07
CA ASP A 276 8.08 2.03 -0.30
C ASP A 276 8.35 1.95 1.21
N ILE A 277 7.79 2.89 1.97
CA ILE A 277 8.01 3.01 3.43
C ILE A 277 7.63 1.72 4.15
N ASN A 278 6.49 1.13 3.78
CA ASN A 278 6.00 -0.08 4.45
C ASN A 278 6.87 -1.30 4.12
N LEU A 279 7.28 -1.47 2.86
CA LEU A 279 8.16 -2.56 2.45
C LEU A 279 9.51 -2.51 3.19
N GLU A 280 10.13 -1.33 3.25
CA GLU A 280 11.40 -1.17 3.98
C GLU A 280 11.23 -1.52 5.46
N ARG A 281 10.14 -1.06 6.10
CA ARG A 281 9.82 -1.38 7.49
C ARG A 281 9.68 -2.89 7.70
N LEU A 282 8.98 -3.59 6.80
CA LEU A 282 8.81 -5.04 6.82
C LEU A 282 10.15 -5.78 6.72
N LEU A 283 11.00 -5.39 5.76
CA LEU A 283 12.32 -6.00 5.58
C LEU A 283 13.25 -5.77 6.77
N ARG A 284 13.18 -4.61 7.41
CA ARG A 284 13.93 -4.31 8.63
C ARG A 284 13.47 -5.14 9.82
N GLN A 285 12.16 -5.31 10.00
CA GLN A 285 11.61 -6.18 11.05
C GLN A 285 12.09 -7.63 10.90
N HIS A 286 12.23 -8.09 9.67
CA HIS A 286 12.77 -9.42 9.35
C HIS A 286 14.30 -9.49 9.27
N LYS A 287 15.02 -8.42 9.65
CA LYS A 287 16.49 -8.33 9.63
C LYS A 287 17.11 -8.57 8.25
N GLN A 288 16.36 -8.31 7.19
CA GLN A 288 16.82 -8.37 5.81
C GLN A 288 17.42 -7.05 5.33
N LEU A 289 17.18 -5.98 6.09
CA LEU A 289 17.74 -4.66 5.86
C LEU A 289 18.29 -4.10 7.18
N GLU A 290 19.55 -3.64 7.20
CA GLU A 290 20.19 -3.17 8.42
C GLU A 290 19.93 -1.69 8.70
N GLN A 291 19.87 -0.86 7.66
CA GLN A 291 19.76 0.59 7.78
C GLN A 291 18.49 1.11 7.12
N ALA A 292 17.91 2.17 7.72
CA ALA A 292 16.82 2.91 7.12
C ALA A 292 17.36 3.84 6.02
N THR A 293 16.64 3.91 4.90
CA THR A 293 16.92 4.89 3.86
C THR A 293 16.44 6.27 4.31
N PRO A 294 17.25 7.34 4.23
CA PRO A 294 16.78 8.68 4.51
C PRO A 294 15.59 9.05 3.62
N ARG A 295 14.53 9.59 4.25
CA ARG A 295 13.30 9.98 3.56
C ARG A 295 13.32 11.44 3.12
N VAL A 296 12.42 11.78 2.23
CA VAL A 296 12.14 13.19 1.91
C VAL A 296 11.09 13.71 2.89
N LEU A 297 11.37 14.85 3.53
CA LEU A 297 10.42 15.55 4.37
C LEU A 297 9.62 16.54 3.51
N GLU A 298 8.33 16.29 3.36
CA GLU A 298 7.41 17.25 2.73
C GLU A 298 6.82 18.19 3.78
N ILE A 299 6.79 19.50 3.47
CA ILE A 299 6.23 20.53 4.33
C ILE A 299 5.04 21.21 3.69
N ASN A 300 4.00 21.49 4.47
CA ASN A 300 2.80 22.19 4.02
C ASN A 300 2.97 23.70 4.13
N ALA A 301 3.23 24.38 3.01
CA ALA A 301 3.40 25.83 2.95
C ALA A 301 2.20 26.64 3.49
N LYS A 302 1.01 26.04 3.50
CA LYS A 302 -0.22 26.70 3.96
C LYS A 302 -0.45 26.55 5.47
N HIS A 303 0.24 25.63 6.13
CA HIS A 303 0.06 25.37 7.56
C HIS A 303 0.62 26.50 8.44
N ALA A 304 -0.11 26.84 9.51
CA ALA A 304 0.23 27.98 10.39
C ALA A 304 1.65 27.89 10.98
N VAL A 305 2.06 26.70 11.46
CA VAL A 305 3.41 26.47 12.01
C VAL A 305 4.48 26.73 10.95
N ILE A 306 4.30 26.23 9.73
CA ILE A 306 5.25 26.39 8.64
C ILE A 306 5.36 27.86 8.22
N LYS A 307 4.23 28.58 8.11
CA LYS A 307 4.22 30.02 7.84
C LYS A 307 4.95 30.82 8.94
N THR A 308 4.75 30.42 10.20
CA THR A 308 5.43 31.10 11.31
C THR A 308 6.94 30.88 11.25
N LEU A 309 7.39 29.65 10.99
CA LEU A 309 8.82 29.36 10.83
C LEU A 309 9.42 30.09 9.62
N ALA A 310 8.70 30.15 8.50
CA ALA A 310 9.16 30.91 7.32
C ALA A 310 9.37 32.41 7.63
N LYS A 311 8.44 33.04 8.36
CA LYS A 311 8.58 34.44 8.81
C LYS A 311 9.78 34.64 9.73
N ARG A 312 10.03 33.72 10.67
CA ARG A 312 11.17 33.79 11.58
C ARG A 312 12.49 33.66 10.83
N VAL A 313 12.60 32.70 9.91
CA VAL A 313 13.79 32.55 9.05
C VAL A 313 14.03 33.79 8.20
N LYS A 314 12.98 34.40 7.62
CA LYS A 314 13.07 35.66 6.85
C LYS A 314 13.52 36.84 7.71
N ALA A 315 13.18 36.83 9.00
CA ALA A 315 13.66 37.83 9.98
C ALA A 315 15.10 37.58 10.44
N GLY A 316 15.77 36.55 9.93
CA GLY A 316 17.15 36.19 10.29
C GLY A 316 17.26 35.36 11.58
N GLU A 317 16.17 34.87 12.09
CA GLU A 317 16.18 33.97 13.24
C GLU A 317 16.69 32.58 12.81
N THR A 318 17.93 32.30 13.18
CA THR A 318 18.62 31.04 12.91
C THR A 318 19.17 30.47 14.22
N GLY A 319 19.68 29.27 14.22
CA GLY A 319 20.32 28.65 15.37
C GLY A 319 19.47 27.59 16.05
N GLN A 320 19.69 27.35 17.35
CA GLN A 320 19.17 26.19 18.09
C GLN A 320 17.64 26.07 18.06
N GLU A 321 16.93 27.18 18.06
CA GLU A 321 15.46 27.14 18.05
C GLU A 321 14.89 26.64 16.73
N LEU A 322 15.49 27.04 15.61
CA LEU A 322 15.10 26.52 14.30
C LEU A 322 15.47 25.03 14.16
N GLU A 323 16.64 24.64 14.66
CA GLU A 323 17.08 23.25 14.68
C GLU A 323 16.12 22.40 15.53
N ASP A 324 15.77 22.85 16.74
CA ASP A 324 14.81 22.14 17.60
C ASP A 324 13.43 22.01 16.92
N ALA A 325 12.96 23.04 16.21
CA ALA A 325 11.72 23.00 15.46
C ALA A 325 11.80 22.02 14.27
N ALA A 326 12.93 21.99 13.54
CA ALA A 326 13.16 21.06 12.43
C ALA A 326 13.08 19.60 12.90
N TYR A 327 13.75 19.27 14.01
CA TYR A 327 13.69 17.92 14.57
C TYR A 327 12.31 17.58 15.13
N LEU A 328 11.58 18.53 15.73
CA LEU A 328 10.19 18.27 16.18
C LEU A 328 9.27 17.95 15.00
N LEU A 329 9.39 18.67 13.89
CA LEU A 329 8.62 18.40 12.67
C LEU A 329 8.98 17.01 12.09
N LEU A 330 10.27 16.67 12.05
CA LEU A 330 10.72 15.36 11.58
C LEU A 330 10.21 14.22 12.47
N ASP A 331 10.32 14.38 13.79
CA ASP A 331 9.89 13.36 14.73
C ASP A 331 8.36 13.23 14.74
N GLN A 332 7.62 14.33 14.55
CA GLN A 332 6.17 14.29 14.32
C GLN A 332 5.83 13.47 13.08
N ALA A 333 6.53 13.69 11.97
CA ALA A 333 6.30 12.93 10.75
C ALA A 333 6.62 11.43 10.94
N ARG A 334 7.70 11.09 11.65
CA ARG A 334 8.03 9.70 12.01
C ARG A 334 6.94 9.02 12.84
N ILE A 335 6.42 9.73 13.85
CA ILE A 335 5.32 9.21 14.68
C ILE A 335 4.08 8.93 13.84
N MET A 336 3.76 9.80 12.88
CA MET A 336 2.62 9.59 11.97
C MET A 336 2.81 8.38 11.05
N GLU A 337 4.06 8.06 10.69
CA GLU A 337 4.40 6.84 9.93
C GLU A 337 4.49 5.58 10.83
N GLY A 338 4.26 5.71 12.14
CA GLY A 338 4.42 4.59 13.07
C GLY A 338 5.87 4.22 13.33
N GLU A 339 6.83 5.11 13.03
CA GLU A 339 8.24 4.91 13.30
C GLU A 339 8.59 5.36 14.72
N ALA A 340 9.54 4.66 15.34
CA ALA A 340 10.08 5.08 16.62
C ALA A 340 10.92 6.36 16.47
N VAL A 341 10.77 7.29 17.41
CA VAL A 341 11.66 8.45 17.50
C VAL A 341 13.06 7.98 17.89
N PRO A 342 14.12 8.32 17.13
CA PRO A 342 15.48 7.83 17.38
C PRO A 342 16.05 8.28 18.72
N ASP A 343 15.78 9.51 19.17
CA ASP A 343 16.17 10.04 20.47
C ASP A 343 14.95 10.57 21.24
N PRO A 344 14.22 9.71 21.98
CA PRO A 344 13.04 10.11 22.74
C PRO A 344 13.34 11.15 23.83
N LYS A 345 14.56 11.18 24.36
CA LYS A 345 14.97 12.15 25.40
C LYS A 345 15.10 13.55 24.78
N ALA A 346 15.75 13.67 23.63
CA ALA A 346 15.86 14.93 22.93
C ALA A 346 14.50 15.43 22.46
N PHE A 347 13.66 14.54 21.91
CA PHE A 347 12.28 14.85 21.53
C PHE A 347 11.48 15.42 22.70
N ALA A 348 11.46 14.72 23.86
CA ALA A 348 10.72 15.15 25.03
C ALA A 348 11.20 16.54 25.53
N ARG A 349 12.52 16.79 25.53
CA ARG A 349 13.09 18.09 25.88
C ARG A 349 12.63 19.21 24.93
N ARG A 350 12.73 18.97 23.63
CA ARG A 350 12.32 19.93 22.59
C ARG A 350 10.83 20.24 22.68
N LEU A 351 10.02 19.21 22.88
CA LEU A 351 8.56 19.34 23.04
C LEU A 351 8.22 20.18 24.29
N ALA A 352 8.86 19.90 25.45
CA ALA A 352 8.63 20.66 26.68
C ALA A 352 8.97 22.15 26.49
N LEU A 353 10.11 22.45 25.84
CA LEU A 353 10.48 23.85 25.54
C LEU A 353 9.48 24.55 24.59
N ALA A 354 8.99 23.83 23.59
CA ALA A 354 7.97 24.37 22.67
C ALA A 354 6.65 24.66 23.41
N MET A 355 6.23 23.75 24.31
CA MET A 355 5.02 23.92 25.13
C MET A 355 5.18 25.10 26.11
N GLU A 356 6.33 25.21 26.81
CA GLU A 356 6.61 26.32 27.72
C GLU A 356 6.45 27.67 27.01
N ARG A 357 7.04 27.83 25.83
CA ARG A 357 6.95 29.06 25.03
C ARG A 357 5.53 29.31 24.54
N GLY A 358 4.81 28.30 24.11
CA GLY A 358 3.43 28.42 23.66
C GLY A 358 2.42 28.75 24.76
N LEU A 359 2.74 28.39 26.01
CA LEU A 359 1.89 28.68 27.18
C LEU A 359 2.26 30.03 27.84
N ALA A 360 3.48 30.55 27.59
CA ALA A 360 3.97 31.81 28.16
C ALA A 360 3.57 33.07 27.33
N GLY A 361 3.09 32.87 26.12
CA GLY A 361 2.58 33.93 25.23
C GLY A 361 1.08 33.91 25.13
#